data_bf428fbcf3db2ba91e8eec2605400e37
#
_entry.id   bf428fbcf3db2ba91e8eec2605400e37
#
_cell.length_a   1.000
_cell.length_b   1.000
_cell.length_c   1.000
_cell.angle_alpha   90.00
_cell.angle_beta   90.00
_cell.angle_gamma   90.00
#
_symmetry.space_group_name_H-M   'P 1'
#
loop_
_entity.id
_entity.type
_entity.pdbx_description
1 polymer ?
#
loop_
_entity_poly.entity_id
_entity_poly.type
_entity_poly.pdbx_seq_one_letter_code
_entity_poly.pdbx_strand_id
1 'polypeptide(L)'
;MPTSSASLRSDDLSIKFGGHIAVNQVSCAFQPGQLTAIVGPNGAGKTTYFNLLSGQLKPTSGRIYKADQEITSWSPAKRAQQGIGRAFQLTNLFPRLSVLENVRLAVQVKSGLGANFWSSVYSYNRLEEKAYTYLDTTHLTKVAKLPAATLPHGDQRKLEVALMLAMEPDIFMFDEPTAGMSAEQAP
;
A
#
# COMPACT_ATOMS: atom_id res chain seq x y z
N MET A 1 24.93 -5.59 20.68
CA MET A 1 24.23 -5.99 19.46
C MET A 1 23.24 -4.90 19.19
N PRO A 2 23.19 -4.29 17.99
CA PRO A 2 22.17 -3.30 17.71
C PRO A 2 20.83 -4.03 17.78
N THR A 3 19.96 -3.61 18.66
CA THR A 3 18.55 -4.01 18.67
C THR A 3 17.97 -3.58 17.34
N SER A 4 17.67 -4.54 16.46
CA SER A 4 16.97 -4.28 15.18
C SER A 4 15.70 -3.52 15.53
N SER A 5 15.67 -2.22 15.24
CA SER A 5 14.47 -1.42 15.44
C SER A 5 13.37 -1.97 14.54
N ALA A 6 12.17 -2.19 15.09
CA ALA A 6 11.02 -2.65 14.30
C ALA A 6 10.77 -1.71 13.11
N SER A 7 10.44 -2.27 11.94
CA SER A 7 10.11 -1.46 10.76
C SER A 7 8.87 -0.60 10.98
N LEU A 8 7.88 -1.13 11.72
CA LEU A 8 6.64 -0.45 12.10
C LEU A 8 6.27 -0.88 13.52
N ARG A 9 5.80 0.05 14.33
CA ARG A 9 5.36 -0.23 15.71
C ARG A 9 4.15 0.59 16.07
N SER A 10 3.24 0.01 16.84
CA SER A 10 2.18 0.73 17.55
C SER A 10 2.36 0.59 19.06
N ASP A 11 2.12 1.66 19.79
CA ASP A 11 2.17 1.70 21.26
C ASP A 11 0.80 2.16 21.78
N ASP A 12 0.12 1.29 22.55
CA ASP A 12 -1.18 1.50 23.20
C ASP A 12 -2.25 2.12 22.29
N LEU A 13 -2.26 1.69 21.02
CA LEU A 13 -3.08 2.27 19.98
C LEU A 13 -4.55 1.97 20.22
N SER A 14 -5.37 3.03 20.29
CA SER A 14 -6.80 2.89 20.50
C SER A 14 -7.60 3.81 19.58
N ILE A 15 -8.79 3.35 19.17
CA ILE A 15 -9.79 4.17 18.49
C ILE A 15 -11.19 3.86 18.98
N LYS A 16 -11.98 4.93 19.19
CA LYS A 16 -13.38 4.88 19.59
C LYS A 16 -14.23 5.57 18.53
N PHE A 17 -15.36 4.96 18.20
CA PHE A 17 -16.41 5.54 17.36
C PHE A 17 -17.66 5.74 18.22
N GLY A 18 -17.92 6.98 18.63
CA GLY A 18 -18.95 7.25 19.64
C GLY A 18 -18.67 6.46 20.92
N GLY A 19 -19.61 5.60 21.34
CA GLY A 19 -19.47 4.75 22.53
C GLY A 19 -18.75 3.41 22.28
N HIS A 20 -18.45 3.05 21.03
CA HIS A 20 -17.84 1.75 20.68
C HIS A 20 -16.32 1.86 20.55
N ILE A 21 -15.60 0.97 21.23
CA ILE A 21 -14.14 0.85 21.12
C ILE A 21 -13.85 -0.23 20.08
N ALA A 22 -13.31 0.17 18.92
CA ALA A 22 -13.00 -0.75 17.84
C ALA A 22 -11.56 -1.34 17.92
N VAL A 23 -10.63 -0.57 18.50
CA VAL A 23 -9.27 -1.02 18.83
C VAL A 23 -8.96 -0.47 20.22
N ASN A 24 -8.41 -1.31 21.11
CA ASN A 24 -8.17 -0.96 22.51
C ASN A 24 -6.75 -1.31 22.91
N GLN A 25 -5.91 -0.30 23.13
CA GLN A 25 -4.54 -0.37 23.65
C GLN A 25 -3.67 -1.44 22.96
N VAL A 26 -3.72 -1.50 21.63
CA VAL A 26 -2.95 -2.49 20.86
C VAL A 26 -1.51 -2.01 20.68
N SER A 27 -0.57 -2.75 21.27
CA SER A 27 0.87 -2.58 21.07
C SER A 27 1.41 -3.75 20.27
N CYS A 28 2.04 -3.46 19.12
CA CYS A 28 2.60 -4.48 18.23
C CYS A 28 3.86 -3.94 17.54
N ALA A 29 4.85 -4.80 17.33
CA ALA A 29 6.06 -4.47 16.61
C ALA A 29 6.26 -5.43 15.43
N PHE A 30 6.39 -4.85 14.22
CA PHE A 30 6.60 -5.57 12.98
C PHE A 30 8.08 -5.51 12.61
N GLN A 31 8.72 -6.67 12.56
CA GLN A 31 10.16 -6.77 12.32
C GLN A 31 10.50 -6.76 10.83
N PRO A 32 11.67 -6.21 10.44
CA PRO A 32 12.14 -6.27 9.06
C PRO A 32 12.29 -7.72 8.57
N GLY A 33 11.89 -7.97 7.32
CA GLY A 33 12.04 -9.28 6.69
C GLY A 33 11.13 -10.38 7.24
N GLN A 34 10.14 -10.03 8.06
CA GLN A 34 9.18 -10.98 8.62
C GLN A 34 7.77 -10.75 8.07
N LEU A 35 7.09 -11.87 7.80
CA LEU A 35 5.66 -11.87 7.55
C LEU A 35 4.91 -11.99 8.87
N THR A 36 4.05 -11.01 9.17
CA THR A 36 3.21 -11.01 10.37
C THR A 36 1.74 -11.09 9.97
N ALA A 37 1.00 -12.07 10.46
CA ALA A 37 -0.42 -12.20 10.25
C ALA A 37 -1.21 -11.68 11.46
N ILE A 38 -2.23 -10.84 11.19
CA ILE A 38 -3.20 -10.39 12.18
C ILE A 38 -4.46 -11.22 12.00
N VAL A 39 -4.73 -12.11 12.95
CA VAL A 39 -5.85 -13.03 12.90
C VAL A 39 -6.92 -12.69 13.94
N GLY A 40 -8.17 -13.03 13.65
CA GLY A 40 -9.31 -12.79 14.55
C GLY A 40 -10.64 -12.91 13.83
N PRO A 41 -11.76 -13.02 14.55
CA PRO A 41 -13.10 -13.12 13.95
C PRO A 41 -13.49 -11.84 13.20
N ASN A 42 -14.57 -11.92 12.42
CA ASN A 42 -15.14 -10.74 11.78
C ASN A 42 -15.62 -9.76 12.85
N GLY A 43 -15.39 -8.46 12.64
CA GLY A 43 -15.68 -7.42 13.63
C GLY A 43 -14.62 -7.23 14.74
N ALA A 44 -13.55 -8.03 14.79
CA ALA A 44 -12.49 -7.90 15.80
C ALA A 44 -11.60 -6.63 15.65
N GLY A 45 -11.93 -5.72 14.73
CA GLY A 45 -11.19 -4.48 14.56
C GLY A 45 -9.95 -4.58 13.66
N LYS A 46 -9.70 -5.71 12.97
CA LYS A 46 -8.51 -5.90 12.10
C LYS A 46 -8.38 -4.81 11.05
N THR A 47 -9.40 -4.61 10.22
CA THR A 47 -9.42 -3.55 9.19
C THR A 47 -9.27 -2.16 9.81
N THR A 48 -9.88 -1.92 10.98
CA THR A 48 -9.72 -0.65 11.71
C THR A 48 -8.27 -0.44 12.13
N TYR A 49 -7.60 -1.47 12.63
CA TYR A 49 -6.19 -1.40 13.00
C TYR A 49 -5.30 -1.16 11.76
N PHE A 50 -5.55 -1.84 10.63
CA PHE A 50 -4.88 -1.54 9.35
C PHE A 50 -5.10 -0.09 8.90
N ASN A 51 -6.32 0.45 9.07
CA ASN A 51 -6.64 1.83 8.75
C ASN A 51 -5.88 2.82 9.64
N LEU A 52 -5.64 2.49 10.91
CA LEU A 52 -4.78 3.27 11.81
C LEU A 52 -3.33 3.24 11.35
N LEU A 53 -2.77 2.06 11.08
CA LEU A 53 -1.38 1.89 10.62
C LEU A 53 -1.12 2.58 9.28
N SER A 54 -2.08 2.56 8.35
CA SER A 54 -1.97 3.24 7.05
C SER A 54 -2.28 4.74 7.09
N GLY A 55 -2.81 5.26 8.22
CA GLY A 55 -3.14 6.66 8.41
C GLY A 55 -4.49 7.09 7.85
N GLN A 56 -5.33 6.16 7.38
CA GLN A 56 -6.69 6.44 6.92
C GLN A 56 -7.62 6.82 8.09
N LEU A 57 -7.33 6.31 9.29
CA LEU A 57 -7.97 6.71 10.53
C LEU A 57 -6.92 7.31 11.47
N LYS A 58 -7.35 8.29 12.26
CA LYS A 58 -6.55 8.85 13.35
C LYS A 58 -6.89 8.12 14.65
N PRO A 59 -5.91 7.70 15.44
CA PRO A 59 -6.20 7.09 16.73
C PRO A 59 -6.78 8.12 17.72
N THR A 60 -7.60 7.64 18.65
CA THR A 60 -8.05 8.42 19.81
C THR A 60 -6.92 8.58 20.83
N SER A 61 -6.08 7.55 20.99
CA SER A 61 -4.89 7.55 21.83
C SER A 61 -3.87 6.54 21.34
N GLY A 62 -2.66 6.58 21.89
CA GLY A 62 -1.53 5.76 21.45
C GLY A 62 -0.73 6.39 20.33
N ARG A 63 0.33 5.71 19.90
CA ARG A 63 1.29 6.23 18.92
C ARG A 63 1.69 5.16 17.91
N ILE A 64 2.12 5.62 16.74
CA ILE A 64 2.62 4.77 15.66
C ILE A 64 3.99 5.28 15.26
N TYR A 65 4.93 4.35 15.07
CA TYR A 65 6.31 4.66 14.70
C TYR A 65 6.71 3.87 13.46
N LYS A 66 7.48 4.51 12.56
CA LYS A 66 8.27 3.86 11.53
C LYS A 66 9.73 3.95 11.95
N ALA A 67 10.37 2.82 12.21
CA ALA A 67 11.64 2.77 12.92
C ALA A 67 11.55 3.61 14.21
N ASP A 68 12.42 4.61 14.37
CA ASP A 68 12.43 5.50 15.55
C ASP A 68 11.59 6.77 15.38
N GLN A 69 10.99 6.97 14.20
CA GLN A 69 10.22 8.17 13.90
C GLN A 69 8.75 8.01 14.20
N GLU A 70 8.18 8.88 15.02
CA GLU A 70 6.73 8.94 15.23
C GLU A 70 6.02 9.42 13.97
N ILE A 71 5.03 8.64 13.53
CA ILE A 71 4.26 8.87 12.31
C ILE A 71 2.76 9.03 12.58
N THR A 72 2.34 9.12 13.83
CA THR A 72 0.92 9.12 14.25
C THR A 72 0.11 10.20 13.53
N SER A 73 0.68 11.39 13.37
CA SER A 73 0.02 12.53 12.71
C SER A 73 0.17 12.57 11.18
N TRP A 74 0.94 11.65 10.58
CA TRP A 74 1.16 11.67 9.15
C TRP A 74 -0.09 11.28 8.36
N SER A 75 -0.31 11.99 7.24
CA SER A 75 -1.37 11.65 6.29
C SER A 75 -1.08 10.32 5.58
N PRO A 76 -2.10 9.64 5.03
CA PRO A 76 -1.91 8.42 4.23
C PRO A 76 -0.92 8.63 3.08
N ALA A 77 -1.01 9.76 2.39
CA ALA A 77 -0.12 10.09 1.28
C ALA A 77 1.34 10.18 1.74
N LYS A 78 1.61 10.83 2.89
CA LYS A 78 2.96 10.92 3.46
C LYS A 78 3.48 9.55 3.87
N ARG A 79 2.63 8.69 4.48
CA ARG A 79 3.03 7.31 4.85
C ARG A 79 3.37 6.49 3.62
N ALA A 80 2.58 6.58 2.55
CA ALA A 80 2.84 5.89 1.28
C ALA A 80 4.16 6.36 0.66
N GLN A 81 4.41 7.67 0.59
CA GLN A 81 5.68 8.23 0.11
C GLN A 81 6.88 7.76 0.92
N GLN A 82 6.69 7.53 2.21
CA GLN A 82 7.70 7.02 3.14
C GLN A 82 7.76 5.48 3.19
N GLY A 83 7.20 4.80 2.20
CA GLY A 83 7.37 3.36 2.01
C GLY A 83 6.41 2.47 2.79
N ILE A 84 5.29 2.99 3.31
CA ILE A 84 4.24 2.16 3.88
C ILE A 84 3.19 1.89 2.79
N GLY A 85 3.32 0.74 2.12
CA GLY A 85 2.40 0.29 1.08
C GLY A 85 1.22 -0.47 1.67
N ARG A 86 0.01 -0.16 1.20
CA ARG A 86 -1.19 -0.93 1.50
C ARG A 86 -1.84 -1.37 0.19
N ALA A 87 -2.08 -2.67 0.06
CA ALA A 87 -2.95 -3.19 -0.99
C ALA A 87 -4.40 -2.86 -0.61
N PHE A 88 -5.07 -2.11 -1.46
CA PHE A 88 -6.47 -1.73 -1.24
C PHE A 88 -7.40 -2.88 -1.67
N GLN A 89 -8.49 -3.07 -0.93
CA GLN A 89 -9.60 -3.94 -1.35
C GLN A 89 -10.35 -3.36 -2.57
N LEU A 90 -10.24 -2.07 -2.81
CA LEU A 90 -10.85 -1.36 -3.95
C LEU A 90 -9.74 -0.79 -4.83
N THR A 91 -9.79 -1.16 -6.07
CA THR A 91 -8.93 -0.69 -7.16
C THR A 91 -9.04 0.83 -7.32
N ASN A 92 -8.08 1.58 -6.81
CA ASN A 92 -7.91 2.99 -7.16
C ASN A 92 -7.16 3.11 -8.50
N LEU A 93 -7.57 2.31 -9.48
CA LEU A 93 -7.06 2.44 -10.84
C LEU A 93 -7.65 3.68 -11.50
N PHE A 94 -6.88 4.31 -12.36
CA PHE A 94 -7.40 5.30 -13.30
C PHE A 94 -7.96 4.55 -14.51
N PRO A 95 -9.28 4.30 -14.60
CA PRO A 95 -9.85 3.32 -15.53
C PRO A 95 -9.70 3.76 -17.00
N ARG A 96 -9.64 5.06 -17.24
CA ARG A 96 -9.50 5.65 -18.60
C ARG A 96 -8.04 5.75 -19.06
N LEU A 97 -7.08 5.65 -18.15
CA LEU A 97 -5.67 5.62 -18.49
C LEU A 97 -5.25 4.22 -18.90
N SER A 98 -4.20 4.13 -19.71
CA SER A 98 -3.61 2.83 -20.05
C SER A 98 -3.02 2.16 -18.81
N VAL A 99 -2.83 0.85 -18.88
CA VAL A 99 -2.15 0.05 -17.89
C VAL A 99 -0.76 0.64 -17.58
N LEU A 100 -0.01 0.99 -18.62
CA LEU A 100 1.30 1.62 -18.52
C LEU A 100 1.23 2.98 -17.80
N GLU A 101 0.31 3.85 -18.17
CA GLU A 101 0.16 5.16 -17.55
C GLU A 101 -0.20 5.09 -16.07
N ASN A 102 -1.02 4.12 -15.67
CA ASN A 102 -1.29 3.87 -14.25
C ASN A 102 0.00 3.60 -13.48
N VAL A 103 0.84 2.67 -13.96
CA VAL A 103 2.10 2.31 -13.30
C VAL A 103 3.12 3.45 -13.38
N ARG A 104 3.23 4.14 -14.53
CA ARG A 104 4.12 5.29 -14.70
C ARG A 104 3.81 6.41 -13.69
N LEU A 105 2.54 6.69 -13.42
CA LEU A 105 2.14 7.68 -12.42
C LEU A 105 2.61 7.28 -11.01
N ALA A 106 2.52 6.00 -10.64
CA ALA A 106 3.03 5.51 -9.36
C ALA A 106 4.56 5.68 -9.26
N VAL A 107 5.31 5.34 -10.32
CA VAL A 107 6.75 5.58 -10.40
C VAL A 107 7.08 7.06 -10.27
N GLN A 108 6.31 7.94 -10.90
CA GLN A 108 6.48 9.39 -10.84
C GLN A 108 6.28 9.93 -9.42
N VAL A 109 5.23 9.49 -8.73
CA VAL A 109 4.97 9.86 -7.33
C VAL A 109 6.12 9.44 -6.42
N LYS A 110 6.61 8.19 -6.56
CA LYS A 110 7.75 7.67 -5.79
C LYS A 110 9.03 8.47 -6.05
N SER A 111 9.27 8.88 -7.29
CA SER A 111 10.46 9.63 -7.68
C SER A 111 10.46 11.09 -7.17
N GLY A 112 9.40 11.54 -6.49
CA GLY A 112 9.29 12.92 -6.02
C GLY A 112 9.12 13.96 -7.16
N LEU A 113 9.03 13.49 -8.40
CA LEU A 113 8.80 14.31 -9.60
C LEU A 113 7.30 14.71 -9.71
N GLY A 114 6.63 14.97 -8.57
CA GLY A 114 5.27 15.50 -8.54
C GLY A 114 5.13 16.64 -9.53
N ALA A 115 4.06 17.27 -9.76
CA ALA A 115 3.70 18.38 -10.66
C ALA A 115 4.81 19.30 -11.27
N ASN A 116 6.00 18.76 -11.52
CA ASN A 116 7.09 19.52 -12.15
C ASN A 116 6.86 19.52 -13.67
N PHE A 117 6.07 20.49 -14.13
CA PHE A 117 5.72 20.71 -15.55
C PHE A 117 6.94 20.97 -16.48
N TRP A 118 8.12 21.11 -15.91
CA TRP A 118 9.38 21.37 -16.61
C TRP A 118 10.29 20.13 -16.70
N SER A 119 9.80 18.95 -16.34
CA SER A 119 10.60 17.73 -16.48
C SER A 119 10.80 17.39 -17.97
N SER A 120 12.05 17.23 -18.35
CA SER A 120 12.47 16.95 -19.71
C SER A 120 11.90 15.63 -20.23
N VAL A 121 11.78 15.49 -21.56
CA VAL A 121 11.39 14.26 -22.28
C VAL A 121 12.21 13.03 -21.81
N TYR A 122 13.49 13.24 -21.42
CA TYR A 122 14.35 12.20 -20.86
C TYR A 122 13.84 11.63 -19.53
N SER A 123 13.24 12.46 -18.66
CA SER A 123 12.66 11.96 -17.41
C SER A 123 11.40 11.14 -17.66
N TYR A 124 10.62 11.46 -18.70
CA TYR A 124 9.44 10.70 -19.08
C TYR A 124 9.81 9.28 -19.55
N ASN A 125 10.79 9.16 -20.47
CA ASN A 125 11.25 7.88 -20.99
C ASN A 125 11.78 6.97 -19.84
N ARG A 126 12.54 7.54 -18.91
CA ARG A 126 13.06 6.78 -17.76
C ARG A 126 11.95 6.29 -16.84
N LEU A 127 10.89 7.07 -16.62
CA LEU A 127 9.71 6.66 -15.84
C LEU A 127 8.96 5.55 -16.57
N GLU A 128 8.84 5.63 -17.88
CA GLU A 128 8.20 4.62 -18.71
C GLU A 128 8.97 3.29 -18.70
N GLU A 129 10.28 3.32 -18.88
CA GLU A 129 11.15 2.13 -18.78
C GLU A 129 10.99 1.44 -17.41
N LYS A 130 11.02 2.22 -16.33
CA LYS A 130 10.82 1.68 -14.98
C LYS A 130 9.41 1.10 -14.80
N ALA A 131 8.38 1.73 -15.37
CA ALA A 131 7.03 1.21 -15.35
C ALA A 131 6.92 -0.14 -16.08
N TYR A 132 7.58 -0.29 -17.23
CA TYR A 132 7.65 -1.56 -17.96
C TYR A 132 8.29 -2.67 -17.14
N THR A 133 9.30 -2.39 -16.31
CA THR A 133 9.89 -3.39 -15.41
C THR A 133 8.86 -3.99 -14.46
N TYR A 134 7.97 -3.17 -13.88
CA TYR A 134 6.90 -3.66 -13.00
C TYR A 134 5.80 -4.39 -13.76
N LEU A 135 5.48 -3.93 -14.98
CA LEU A 135 4.52 -4.62 -15.85
C LEU A 135 5.03 -6.00 -16.29
N ASP A 136 6.33 -6.14 -16.53
CA ASP A 136 6.93 -7.41 -16.85
C ASP A 136 6.86 -8.38 -15.66
N THR A 137 7.21 -7.91 -14.47
CA THR A 137 7.11 -8.69 -13.22
C THR A 137 5.69 -9.21 -12.98
N THR A 138 4.67 -8.46 -13.39
CA THR A 138 3.24 -8.83 -13.22
C THR A 138 2.60 -9.44 -14.46
N HIS A 139 3.40 -9.70 -15.52
CA HIS A 139 2.96 -10.27 -16.80
C HIS A 139 1.88 -9.44 -17.53
N LEU A 140 1.94 -8.10 -17.39
CA LEU A 140 0.99 -7.17 -18.02
C LEU A 140 1.56 -6.43 -19.23
N THR A 141 2.80 -6.70 -19.65
CA THR A 141 3.47 -6.01 -20.75
C THR A 141 2.67 -6.04 -22.06
N LYS A 142 2.01 -7.18 -22.36
CA LYS A 142 1.22 -7.35 -23.59
C LYS A 142 -0.01 -6.44 -23.67
N VAL A 143 -0.55 -6.04 -22.52
CA VAL A 143 -1.75 -5.19 -22.39
C VAL A 143 -1.40 -3.77 -21.93
N ALA A 144 -0.13 -3.39 -21.90
CA ALA A 144 0.37 -2.11 -21.38
C ALA A 144 -0.34 -0.89 -21.97
N LYS A 145 -0.72 -0.95 -23.24
CA LYS A 145 -1.36 0.16 -23.97
C LYS A 145 -2.89 0.16 -23.88
N LEU A 146 -3.50 -0.88 -23.32
CA LEU A 146 -4.96 -0.97 -23.17
C LEU A 146 -5.43 -0.11 -22.00
N PRO A 147 -6.64 0.48 -22.06
CA PRO A 147 -7.26 1.13 -20.91
C PRO A 147 -7.44 0.15 -19.74
N ALA A 148 -7.14 0.57 -18.53
CA ALA A 148 -7.24 -0.30 -17.34
C ALA A 148 -8.67 -0.84 -17.13
N ALA A 149 -9.70 -0.10 -17.52
CA ALA A 149 -11.10 -0.53 -17.45
C ALA A 149 -11.42 -1.75 -18.31
N THR A 150 -10.64 -2.03 -19.35
CA THR A 150 -10.88 -3.16 -20.27
C THR A 150 -10.28 -4.47 -19.79
N LEU A 151 -9.49 -4.43 -18.72
CA LEU A 151 -8.84 -5.62 -18.19
C LEU A 151 -9.85 -6.56 -17.50
N PRO A 152 -9.69 -7.90 -17.63
CA PRO A 152 -10.35 -8.86 -16.78
C PRO A 152 -9.98 -8.63 -15.29
N HIS A 153 -10.83 -9.04 -14.35
CA HIS A 153 -10.58 -8.86 -12.91
C HIS A 153 -9.23 -9.38 -12.44
N GLY A 154 -8.79 -10.55 -12.95
CA GLY A 154 -7.47 -11.10 -12.61
C GLY A 154 -6.32 -10.19 -13.02
N ASP A 155 -6.40 -9.56 -14.20
CA ASP A 155 -5.37 -8.64 -14.69
C ASP A 155 -5.47 -7.27 -14.00
N GLN A 156 -6.67 -6.84 -13.58
CA GLN A 156 -6.81 -5.66 -12.71
C GLN A 156 -6.09 -5.88 -11.37
N ARG A 157 -6.20 -7.07 -10.77
CA ARG A 157 -5.45 -7.43 -9.55
C ARG A 157 -3.94 -7.41 -9.76
N LYS A 158 -3.46 -7.94 -10.89
CA LYS A 158 -2.03 -7.85 -11.25
C LYS A 158 -1.58 -6.39 -11.40
N LEU A 159 -2.43 -5.53 -11.99
CA LEU A 159 -2.13 -4.10 -12.10
C LEU A 159 -2.04 -3.41 -10.74
N GLU A 160 -2.92 -3.75 -9.78
CA GLU A 160 -2.80 -3.28 -8.40
C GLU A 160 -1.46 -3.67 -7.77
N VAL A 161 -1.02 -4.91 -7.99
CA VAL A 161 0.29 -5.37 -7.52
C VAL A 161 1.42 -4.59 -8.20
N ALA A 162 1.33 -4.34 -9.52
CA ALA A 162 2.31 -3.52 -10.23
C ALA A 162 2.41 -2.10 -9.67
N LEU A 163 1.26 -1.46 -9.37
CA LEU A 163 1.22 -0.14 -8.73
C LEU A 163 1.88 -0.15 -7.35
N MET A 164 1.60 -1.17 -6.55
CA MET A 164 2.18 -1.32 -5.23
C MET A 164 3.71 -1.51 -5.32
N LEU A 165 4.19 -2.36 -6.24
CA LEU A 165 5.61 -2.56 -6.47
C LEU A 165 6.29 -1.27 -6.95
N ALA A 166 5.62 -0.48 -7.80
CA ALA A 166 6.14 0.78 -8.32
C ALA A 166 6.33 1.86 -7.24
N MET A 167 5.60 1.77 -6.13
CA MET A 167 5.80 2.63 -4.96
C MET A 167 7.01 2.19 -4.11
N GLU A 168 7.62 1.02 -4.40
CA GLU A 168 8.79 0.47 -3.68
C GLU A 168 8.65 0.59 -2.16
N PRO A 169 7.61 0.00 -1.55
CA PRO A 169 7.42 0.12 -0.12
C PRO A 169 8.40 -0.76 0.66
N ASP A 170 8.82 -0.27 1.84
CA ASP A 170 9.59 -1.05 2.81
C ASP A 170 8.68 -1.96 3.64
N ILE A 171 7.40 -1.57 3.75
CA ILE A 171 6.38 -2.24 4.54
C ILE A 171 5.16 -2.49 3.65
N PHE A 172 4.80 -3.76 3.50
CA PHE A 172 3.61 -4.17 2.77
C PHE A 172 2.50 -4.56 3.72
N MET A 173 1.32 -4.01 3.53
CA MET A 173 0.12 -4.36 4.30
C MET A 173 -0.97 -4.89 3.38
N PHE A 174 -1.42 -6.13 3.63
CA PHE A 174 -2.51 -6.77 2.91
C PHE A 174 -3.69 -6.98 3.86
N ASP A 175 -4.86 -6.48 3.49
CA ASP A 175 -6.11 -6.69 4.22
C ASP A 175 -6.95 -7.66 3.40
N GLU A 176 -7.21 -8.85 3.95
CA GLU A 176 -7.95 -9.95 3.30
C GLU A 176 -7.44 -10.31 1.88
N PRO A 177 -6.17 -10.74 1.72
CA PRO A 177 -5.57 -10.97 0.40
C PRO A 177 -6.30 -12.06 -0.41
N THR A 178 -7.06 -12.92 0.22
CA THR A 178 -7.84 -14.02 -0.40
C THR A 178 -9.30 -13.67 -0.66
N ALA A 179 -9.76 -12.48 -0.29
CA ALA A 179 -11.13 -12.06 -0.54
C ALA A 179 -11.45 -12.06 -2.05
N GLY A 180 -12.43 -12.87 -2.46
CA GLY A 180 -12.85 -13.02 -3.86
C GLY A 180 -12.06 -14.05 -4.68
N MET A 181 -11.14 -14.82 -4.06
CA MET A 181 -10.51 -15.98 -4.69
C MET A 181 -11.36 -17.23 -4.42
N SER A 182 -11.53 -18.08 -5.43
CA SER A 182 -12.14 -19.41 -5.22
C SER A 182 -11.21 -20.27 -4.37
N ALA A 183 -11.78 -21.29 -3.65
CA ALA A 183 -11.00 -22.19 -2.79
C ALA A 183 -9.87 -22.94 -3.54
N GLU A 184 -9.98 -23.05 -4.87
CA GLU A 184 -8.97 -23.68 -5.74
C GLU A 184 -7.82 -22.73 -6.12
N GLN A 185 -7.95 -21.43 -5.86
CA GLN A 185 -6.95 -20.39 -6.18
C GLN A 185 -6.23 -19.84 -4.95
N ALA A 186 -6.64 -20.26 -3.75
CA ALA A 186 -5.94 -19.91 -2.52
C ALA A 186 -4.72 -20.81 -2.35
N PRO A 187 -3.52 -20.24 -2.06
CA PRO A 187 -2.30 -21.01 -1.84
C PRO A 187 -2.38 -21.89 -0.59
#